data_530d441d659cbba5054e25091703d9eb
#
_entry.id   530d441d659cbba5054e25091703d9eb
#
_cell.length_a   1.000
_cell.length_b   1.000
_cell.length_c   1.000
_cell.angle_alpha   90.00
_cell.angle_beta   90.00
_cell.angle_gamma   90.00
#
_symmetry.space_group_name_H-M   'P 1'
#
loop_
_entity.id
_entity.type
_entity.pdbx_description
1 polymer ?
#
loop_
_entity_poly.entity_id
_entity_poly.type
_entity_poly.pdbx_seq_one_letter_code
_entity_poly.pdbx_strand_id
1 'polypeptide(L)'
;MSSAADVVVGSGEFRYRVVPGWPQLPVGWSFYEVAGVAVDSRDRVFVFSRSEHPVCIFESDGTFVGSWGEGLLTHPHGITIAPDDTVWCTDDWNHSVRQFTPEGQLLQTLGTPGVPSHTGIDGLDYRSIRQAAGPFNLPTNVARAPDGSLYISDGYGNCRVHKFDAQGRLLFSWGTPGHAPGEFNLPHGIAIDTDGLVYVADRENSRVQLFTPEGTYLREWTATARPMQVRFDNQGLAWVCDLGWRAGKFPWQTPPTNPPEGAHVRAFDRAGRLVTKFGGSDDPCTPGQFFAPHDLALDSRGNIYVGEVVQSAGGNRGLVDPSCHTLQKFERL
;
A
#
# COMPACT_ATOMS: atom_id res chain seq x y z
N MET A 1 31.70 -17.40 13.37
CA MET A 1 30.71 -16.51 12.81
C MET A 1 29.64 -16.37 13.88
N SER A 2 29.47 -15.19 14.47
CA SER A 2 28.41 -14.94 15.44
C SER A 2 27.07 -15.08 14.69
N SER A 3 26.19 -15.99 15.13
CA SER A 3 24.82 -16.01 14.61
C SER A 3 24.20 -14.66 14.92
N ALA A 4 23.77 -13.92 13.90
CA ALA A 4 22.94 -12.74 14.13
C ALA A 4 21.77 -13.19 15.00
N ALA A 5 21.57 -12.52 16.14
CA ALA A 5 20.46 -12.86 17.03
C ALA A 5 19.15 -12.75 16.24
N ASP A 6 18.27 -13.74 16.35
CA ASP A 6 16.95 -13.72 15.71
C ASP A 6 16.18 -12.48 16.18
N VAL A 7 15.92 -11.54 15.26
CA VAL A 7 15.13 -10.36 15.56
C VAL A 7 13.65 -10.75 15.56
N VAL A 8 13.02 -10.65 16.73
CA VAL A 8 11.59 -10.94 16.91
C VAL A 8 10.84 -9.65 17.22
N VAL A 9 9.75 -9.41 16.51
CA VAL A 9 8.86 -8.25 16.67
C VAL A 9 7.44 -8.69 17.01
N GLY A 10 6.59 -7.72 17.41
CA GLY A 10 5.21 -7.99 17.83
C GLY A 10 5.11 -8.51 19.26
N SER A 11 3.92 -8.95 19.66
CA SER A 11 3.61 -9.38 21.04
C SER A 11 2.51 -10.43 21.10
N GLY A 12 2.45 -11.16 22.21
CA GLY A 12 1.43 -12.20 22.44
C GLY A 12 1.48 -13.30 21.38
N GLU A 13 0.35 -13.60 20.77
CA GLU A 13 0.22 -14.56 19.67
C GLU A 13 0.65 -14.00 18.30
N PHE A 14 0.92 -12.68 18.22
CA PHE A 14 1.35 -11.97 17.02
C PHE A 14 2.86 -11.69 17.09
N ARG A 15 3.65 -12.76 17.17
CA ARG A 15 5.11 -12.67 17.17
C ARG A 15 5.65 -13.11 15.84
N TYR A 16 6.64 -12.35 15.33
CA TYR A 16 7.23 -12.57 14.03
C TYR A 16 8.74 -12.53 14.12
N ARG A 17 9.40 -13.42 13.41
CA ARG A 17 10.84 -13.41 13.19
C ARG A 17 11.13 -12.70 11.86
N VAL A 18 12.04 -11.73 11.88
CA VAL A 18 12.54 -11.10 10.66
C VAL A 18 13.41 -12.11 9.91
N VAL A 19 13.13 -12.33 8.62
CA VAL A 19 13.89 -13.26 7.78
C VAL A 19 15.02 -12.51 7.07
N PRO A 20 16.29 -12.68 7.50
CA PRO A 20 17.40 -11.96 6.88
C PRO A 20 17.66 -12.44 5.46
N GLY A 21 18.02 -11.48 4.55
CA GLY A 21 18.41 -11.80 3.18
C GLY A 21 17.27 -12.31 2.27
N TRP A 22 16.02 -12.12 2.68
CA TRP A 22 14.85 -12.35 1.82
C TRP A 22 14.52 -11.05 1.06
N PRO A 23 14.19 -11.12 -0.26
CA PRO A 23 14.30 -12.25 -1.19
C PRO A 23 15.69 -12.34 -1.86
N GLN A 24 15.90 -13.40 -2.64
CA GLN A 24 17.14 -13.58 -3.42
C GLN A 24 16.99 -12.93 -4.79
N LEU A 25 17.44 -11.68 -4.92
CA LEU A 25 17.47 -10.99 -6.21
C LEU A 25 18.56 -11.57 -7.16
N PRO A 26 18.31 -11.58 -8.47
CA PRO A 26 19.36 -11.83 -9.45
C PRO A 26 20.55 -10.88 -9.29
N VAL A 27 21.75 -11.36 -9.63
CA VAL A 27 22.98 -10.59 -9.50
C VAL A 27 22.90 -9.27 -10.30
N GLY A 28 23.21 -8.16 -9.65
CA GLY A 28 23.18 -6.82 -10.24
C GLY A 28 21.83 -6.13 -10.19
N TRP A 29 20.77 -6.80 -9.70
CA TRP A 29 19.44 -6.19 -9.55
C TRP A 29 19.28 -5.51 -8.20
N SER A 30 18.44 -4.49 -8.18
CA SER A 30 17.94 -3.86 -6.96
C SER A 30 16.49 -3.43 -7.15
N PHE A 31 15.74 -3.30 -6.07
CA PHE A 31 14.37 -2.77 -6.14
C PHE A 31 14.32 -1.26 -6.28
N TYR A 32 15.41 -0.55 -6.00
CA TYR A 32 15.43 0.89 -5.75
C TYR A 32 14.51 1.28 -4.58
N GLU A 33 13.20 1.03 -4.71
CA GLU A 33 12.21 1.08 -3.62
C GLU A 33 10.99 0.20 -3.98
N VAL A 34 10.26 -0.27 -2.98
CA VAL A 34 9.11 -1.17 -3.15
C VAL A 34 7.82 -0.44 -2.80
N ALA A 35 7.03 -0.15 -3.82
CA ALA A 35 5.76 0.55 -3.68
C ALA A 35 4.59 -0.38 -3.36
N GLY A 36 4.66 -1.65 -3.75
CA GLY A 36 3.59 -2.59 -3.50
C GLY A 36 4.07 -4.02 -3.30
N VAL A 37 3.31 -4.79 -2.55
CA VAL A 37 3.53 -6.23 -2.33
C VAL A 37 2.18 -6.93 -2.34
N ALA A 38 2.10 -8.08 -3.04
CA ALA A 38 0.91 -8.92 -3.05
C ALA A 38 1.29 -10.41 -3.05
N VAL A 39 0.37 -11.26 -2.61
CA VAL A 39 0.58 -12.71 -2.54
C VAL A 39 -0.54 -13.39 -3.32
N ASP A 40 -0.20 -14.37 -4.17
CA ASP A 40 -1.17 -15.14 -4.95
C ASP A 40 -1.67 -16.39 -4.20
N SER A 41 -2.60 -17.13 -4.82
CA SER A 41 -3.21 -18.33 -4.24
C SER A 41 -2.21 -19.48 -3.98
N ARG A 42 -1.00 -19.40 -4.51
CA ARG A 42 0.10 -20.36 -4.34
C ARG A 42 1.18 -19.87 -3.38
N ASP A 43 0.93 -18.81 -2.63
CA ASP A 43 1.89 -18.13 -1.75
C ASP A 43 3.13 -17.56 -2.46
N ARG A 44 3.05 -17.31 -3.80
CA ARG A 44 4.10 -16.56 -4.50
C ARG A 44 3.94 -15.07 -4.18
N VAL A 45 5.06 -14.41 -3.97
CA VAL A 45 5.11 -12.99 -3.59
C VAL A 45 5.45 -12.14 -4.80
N PHE A 46 4.55 -11.24 -5.13
CA PHE A 46 4.71 -10.24 -6.18
C PHE A 46 5.18 -8.94 -5.57
N VAL A 47 6.37 -8.50 -5.96
CA VAL A 47 6.99 -7.27 -5.48
C VAL A 47 6.91 -6.22 -6.56
N PHE A 48 6.22 -5.11 -6.28
CA PHE A 48 6.00 -4.02 -7.21
C PHE A 48 6.95 -2.88 -6.88
N SER A 49 8.02 -2.77 -7.66
CA SER A 49 9.15 -1.88 -7.40
C SER A 49 9.27 -0.76 -8.43
N ARG A 50 9.94 0.31 -8.05
CA ARG A 50 10.27 1.43 -8.94
C ARG A 50 11.66 1.26 -9.56
N SER A 51 12.03 0.02 -9.88
CA SER A 51 13.26 -0.34 -10.59
C SER A 51 13.01 -0.57 -12.08
N GLU A 52 14.06 -0.98 -12.80
CA GLU A 52 13.96 -1.42 -14.22
C GLU A 52 13.11 -2.68 -14.37
N HIS A 53 12.88 -3.44 -13.29
CA HIS A 53 12.06 -4.65 -13.22
C HIS A 53 10.84 -4.40 -12.33
N PRO A 54 9.76 -3.79 -12.87
CA PRO A 54 8.65 -3.30 -12.05
C PRO A 54 7.95 -4.36 -11.23
N VAL A 55 7.71 -5.55 -11.78
CA VAL A 55 7.12 -6.67 -11.06
C VAL A 55 8.11 -7.81 -11.00
N CYS A 56 8.54 -8.17 -9.80
CA CYS A 56 9.36 -9.35 -9.54
C CYS A 56 8.54 -10.37 -8.74
N ILE A 57 8.67 -11.65 -9.09
CA ILE A 57 7.92 -12.74 -8.47
C ILE A 57 8.89 -13.66 -7.74
N PHE A 58 8.54 -14.04 -6.52
CA PHE A 58 9.34 -14.94 -5.69
C PHE A 58 8.47 -16.05 -5.10
N GLU A 59 9.07 -17.20 -4.89
CA GLU A 59 8.50 -18.21 -3.99
C GLU A 59 8.55 -17.68 -2.54
N SER A 60 7.75 -18.28 -1.66
CA SER A 60 7.70 -17.84 -0.25
C SER A 60 9.05 -17.96 0.47
N ASP A 61 9.94 -18.85 0.01
CA ASP A 61 11.30 -19.00 0.55
C ASP A 61 12.29 -17.93 0.05
N GLY A 62 11.87 -17.09 -0.93
CA GLY A 62 12.67 -16.03 -1.53
C GLY A 62 13.33 -16.40 -2.85
N THR A 63 13.13 -17.61 -3.35
CA THR A 63 13.64 -18.02 -4.66
C THR A 63 12.99 -17.20 -5.78
N PHE A 64 13.80 -16.59 -6.64
CA PHE A 64 13.30 -15.78 -7.76
C PHE A 64 12.63 -16.66 -8.82
N VAL A 65 11.41 -16.28 -9.23
CA VAL A 65 10.61 -17.01 -10.24
C VAL A 65 10.68 -16.31 -11.60
N GLY A 66 10.56 -14.98 -11.62
CA GLY A 66 10.54 -14.22 -12.87
C GLY A 66 10.21 -12.75 -12.64
N SER A 67 10.22 -11.98 -13.73
CA SER A 67 9.83 -10.57 -13.73
C SER A 67 9.10 -10.20 -15.01
N TRP A 68 8.33 -9.10 -14.93
CA TRP A 68 7.67 -8.50 -16.08
C TRP A 68 7.31 -7.03 -15.81
N GLY A 69 6.84 -6.32 -16.83
CA GLY A 69 6.33 -4.96 -16.72
C GLY A 69 7.27 -3.90 -17.26
N GLU A 70 8.45 -4.29 -17.76
CA GLU A 70 9.44 -3.40 -18.36
C GLU A 70 8.80 -2.65 -19.55
N GLY A 71 8.88 -1.31 -19.50
CA GLY A 71 8.31 -0.43 -20.53
C GLY A 71 6.78 -0.34 -20.55
N LEU A 72 6.08 -1.09 -19.71
CA LEU A 72 4.62 -1.06 -19.60
C LEU A 72 4.14 -0.14 -18.47
N LEU A 73 4.92 -0.01 -17.41
CA LEU A 73 4.57 0.72 -16.19
C LEU A 73 5.50 1.92 -16.03
N THR A 74 4.92 3.08 -15.76
CA THR A 74 5.66 4.35 -15.67
C THR A 74 6.12 4.64 -14.26
N HIS A 75 5.22 4.51 -13.28
CA HIS A 75 5.51 4.72 -11.87
C HIS A 75 4.66 3.78 -11.00
N PRO A 76 5.21 2.62 -10.65
CA PRO A 76 4.56 1.63 -9.79
C PRO A 76 4.07 2.23 -8.48
N HIS A 77 2.78 1.97 -8.13
CA HIS A 77 2.22 2.44 -6.86
C HIS A 77 1.53 1.33 -6.07
N GLY A 78 0.35 0.87 -6.46
CA GLY A 78 -0.37 -0.20 -5.77
C GLY A 78 -0.46 -1.48 -6.59
N ILE A 79 -0.37 -2.64 -5.94
CA ILE A 79 -0.57 -3.95 -6.53
C ILE A 79 -1.58 -4.75 -5.71
N THR A 80 -2.49 -5.45 -6.39
CA THR A 80 -3.47 -6.34 -5.75
C THR A 80 -3.65 -7.57 -6.60
N ILE A 81 -3.64 -8.76 -5.98
CA ILE A 81 -3.97 -10.02 -6.65
C ILE A 81 -5.42 -10.36 -6.34
N ALA A 82 -6.17 -10.61 -7.38
CA ALA A 82 -7.57 -10.99 -7.29
C ALA A 82 -7.72 -12.49 -6.97
N PRO A 83 -8.89 -12.98 -6.52
CA PRO A 83 -9.11 -14.40 -6.23
C PRO A 83 -8.91 -15.37 -7.40
N ASP A 84 -8.87 -14.86 -8.63
CA ASP A 84 -8.57 -15.59 -9.86
C ASP A 84 -7.09 -15.49 -10.27
N ASP A 85 -6.23 -15.04 -9.35
CA ASP A 85 -4.81 -14.76 -9.52
C ASP A 85 -4.48 -13.68 -10.56
N THR A 86 -5.44 -12.97 -11.15
CA THR A 86 -5.13 -11.81 -11.97
C THR A 86 -4.53 -10.69 -11.15
N VAL A 87 -3.57 -9.97 -11.74
CA VAL A 87 -2.78 -8.94 -11.07
C VAL A 87 -3.25 -7.57 -11.49
N TRP A 88 -3.67 -6.76 -10.52
CA TRP A 88 -4.06 -5.37 -10.73
C TRP A 88 -2.95 -4.44 -10.28
N CYS A 89 -2.47 -3.60 -11.19
CA CYS A 89 -1.40 -2.62 -10.94
C CYS A 89 -1.93 -1.20 -11.11
N THR A 90 -1.68 -0.37 -10.13
CA THR A 90 -1.93 1.07 -10.20
C THR A 90 -0.66 1.77 -10.63
N ASP A 91 -0.73 2.53 -11.73
CA ASP A 91 0.34 3.36 -12.26
C ASP A 91 -0.07 4.82 -12.09
N ASP A 92 0.39 5.45 -11.00
CA ASP A 92 -0.11 6.75 -10.59
C ASP A 92 0.27 7.85 -11.59
N TRP A 93 1.51 7.92 -12.07
CA TRP A 93 1.92 8.94 -13.06
C TRP A 93 1.29 8.72 -14.44
N ASN A 94 0.87 7.51 -14.73
CA ASN A 94 0.17 7.20 -15.97
C ASN A 94 -1.37 7.35 -15.84
N HIS A 95 -1.87 7.75 -14.66
CA HIS A 95 -3.29 7.96 -14.38
C HIS A 95 -4.15 6.76 -14.78
N SER A 96 -3.65 5.53 -14.52
CA SER A 96 -4.31 4.31 -14.97
C SER A 96 -4.21 3.17 -13.95
N VAL A 97 -5.18 2.25 -14.04
CA VAL A 97 -5.15 0.97 -13.34
C VAL A 97 -5.23 -0.14 -14.39
N ARG A 98 -4.33 -1.11 -14.31
CA ARG A 98 -4.20 -2.15 -15.32
C ARG A 98 -4.32 -3.54 -14.73
N GLN A 99 -4.99 -4.43 -15.44
CA GLN A 99 -5.09 -5.84 -15.11
C GLN A 99 -4.17 -6.66 -15.98
N PHE A 100 -3.48 -7.60 -15.37
CA PHE A 100 -2.56 -8.52 -16.05
C PHE A 100 -2.85 -9.97 -15.65
N THR A 101 -2.41 -10.93 -16.48
CA THR A 101 -2.24 -12.31 -16.00
C THR A 101 -1.07 -12.37 -15.00
N PRO A 102 -0.94 -13.44 -14.22
CA PRO A 102 0.23 -13.62 -13.34
C PRO A 102 1.58 -13.56 -14.08
N GLU A 103 1.59 -13.89 -15.37
CA GLU A 103 2.78 -13.86 -16.25
C GLU A 103 3.01 -12.50 -16.93
N GLY A 104 2.18 -11.47 -16.64
CA GLY A 104 2.35 -10.11 -17.13
C GLY A 104 1.70 -9.79 -18.48
N GLN A 105 0.79 -10.65 -18.99
CA GLN A 105 0.00 -10.28 -20.17
C GLN A 105 -1.08 -9.27 -19.78
N LEU A 106 -1.11 -8.10 -20.42
CA LEU A 106 -2.13 -7.08 -20.22
C LEU A 106 -3.51 -7.58 -20.67
N LEU A 107 -4.48 -7.51 -19.77
CA LEU A 107 -5.88 -7.91 -19.99
C LEU A 107 -6.81 -6.71 -20.15
N GLN A 108 -6.65 -5.68 -19.29
CA GLN A 108 -7.53 -4.52 -19.25
C GLN A 108 -6.79 -3.28 -18.78
N THR A 109 -7.27 -2.10 -19.20
CA THR A 109 -6.82 -0.80 -18.69
C THR A 109 -8.05 0.04 -18.32
N LEU A 110 -8.05 0.58 -17.11
CA LEU A 110 -9.02 1.56 -16.62
C LEU A 110 -8.36 2.94 -16.60
N GLY A 111 -9.13 3.97 -16.94
CA GLY A 111 -8.61 5.32 -17.17
C GLY A 111 -8.04 5.50 -18.58
N THR A 112 -7.57 6.70 -18.87
CA THR A 112 -6.90 7.04 -20.13
C THR A 112 -5.42 7.27 -19.83
N PRO A 113 -4.51 6.38 -20.25
CA PRO A 113 -3.09 6.50 -19.96
C PRO A 113 -2.53 7.89 -20.30
N GLY A 114 -1.83 8.50 -19.32
CA GLY A 114 -1.24 9.83 -19.46
C GLY A 114 -2.21 11.01 -19.40
N VAL A 115 -3.51 10.77 -19.15
CA VAL A 115 -4.53 11.85 -19.13
C VAL A 115 -5.12 11.99 -17.72
N PRO A 116 -4.69 13.00 -16.92
CA PRO A 116 -5.27 13.25 -15.61
C PRO A 116 -6.66 13.89 -15.70
N SER A 117 -7.51 13.59 -14.74
CA SER A 117 -8.78 14.29 -14.55
C SER A 117 -8.56 15.72 -13.98
N HIS A 118 -9.51 16.62 -14.24
CA HIS A 118 -9.37 18.05 -13.90
C HIS A 118 -9.81 18.33 -12.45
N THR A 119 -8.91 18.15 -11.50
CA THR A 119 -9.14 18.42 -10.07
C THR A 119 -8.69 19.83 -9.64
N GLY A 120 -7.95 20.51 -10.48
CA GLY A 120 -7.34 21.82 -10.15
C GLY A 120 -6.08 21.72 -9.31
N ILE A 121 -5.49 20.51 -9.19
CA ILE A 121 -4.22 20.32 -8.49
C ILE A 121 -3.08 21.09 -9.19
N ASP A 122 -2.19 21.65 -8.38
CA ASP A 122 -0.94 22.28 -8.83
C ASP A 122 0.25 21.37 -8.46
N GLY A 123 0.86 20.79 -9.48
CA GLY A 123 1.94 19.81 -9.31
C GLY A 123 1.52 18.62 -8.44
N LEU A 124 2.21 18.40 -7.32
CA LEU A 124 1.90 17.35 -6.34
C LEU A 124 1.36 17.92 -5.01
N ASP A 125 1.01 19.19 -4.96
CA ASP A 125 0.42 19.80 -3.77
C ASP A 125 -1.07 19.43 -3.65
N TYR A 126 -1.36 18.33 -2.95
CA TYR A 126 -2.73 17.85 -2.73
C TYR A 126 -3.66 18.90 -2.10
N ARG A 127 -3.13 19.90 -1.37
CA ARG A 127 -3.93 21.01 -0.78
C ARG A 127 -4.51 21.94 -1.84
N SER A 128 -3.95 21.95 -3.04
CA SER A 128 -4.42 22.77 -4.16
C SER A 128 -5.59 22.14 -4.90
N ILE A 129 -5.97 20.90 -4.60
CA ILE A 129 -7.14 20.23 -5.17
C ILE A 129 -8.39 21.04 -4.87
N ARG A 130 -9.08 21.48 -5.91
CA ARG A 130 -10.24 22.39 -5.79
C ARG A 130 -11.58 21.66 -5.87
N GLN A 131 -11.59 20.52 -6.56
CA GLN A 131 -12.79 19.72 -6.78
C GLN A 131 -12.43 18.25 -6.98
N ALA A 132 -13.35 17.40 -6.60
CA ALA A 132 -13.29 16.00 -6.98
C ALA A 132 -13.68 15.83 -8.45
N ALA A 133 -13.00 14.94 -9.17
CA ALA A 133 -13.24 14.70 -10.59
C ALA A 133 -13.41 13.21 -10.93
N GLY A 134 -13.78 12.90 -12.15
CA GLY A 134 -13.86 11.53 -12.67
C GLY A 134 -12.49 10.90 -12.85
N PRO A 135 -12.40 9.57 -13.04
CA PRO A 135 -11.14 8.84 -12.95
C PRO A 135 -10.20 9.12 -14.13
N PHE A 136 -8.87 9.25 -13.90
CA PHE A 136 -8.13 9.27 -12.61
C PHE A 136 -7.22 10.49 -12.58
N ASN A 137 -6.73 10.87 -11.34
CA ASN A 137 -5.62 11.79 -11.23
C ASN A 137 -4.67 11.29 -10.14
N LEU A 138 -3.60 10.60 -10.53
CA LEU A 138 -2.63 9.94 -9.67
C LEU A 138 -3.29 8.90 -8.73
N PRO A 139 -3.96 7.86 -9.28
CA PRO A 139 -4.64 6.81 -8.50
C PRO A 139 -3.64 6.02 -7.67
N THR A 140 -4.07 5.57 -6.49
CA THR A 140 -3.15 5.00 -5.50
C THR A 140 -3.25 3.49 -5.36
N ASN A 141 -4.46 2.93 -5.26
CA ASN A 141 -4.62 1.49 -5.07
C ASN A 141 -5.95 0.97 -5.62
N VAL A 142 -6.08 -0.35 -5.70
CA VAL A 142 -7.29 -1.04 -6.17
C VAL A 142 -7.61 -2.21 -5.24
N ALA A 143 -8.89 -2.40 -4.94
CA ALA A 143 -9.43 -3.58 -4.27
C ALA A 143 -10.53 -4.20 -5.12
N ARG A 144 -10.59 -5.54 -5.18
CA ARG A 144 -11.63 -6.28 -5.89
C ARG A 144 -12.58 -6.93 -4.89
N ALA A 145 -13.87 -6.66 -5.03
CA ALA A 145 -14.90 -7.26 -4.22
C ALA A 145 -15.23 -8.71 -4.69
N PRO A 146 -15.86 -9.53 -3.83
CA PRO A 146 -16.27 -10.89 -4.20
C PRO A 146 -17.21 -10.97 -5.41
N ASP A 147 -18.03 -9.93 -5.64
CA ASP A 147 -18.92 -9.81 -6.81
C ASP A 147 -18.20 -9.41 -8.11
N GLY A 148 -16.88 -9.20 -8.03
CA GLY A 148 -16.03 -8.75 -9.12
C GLY A 148 -15.95 -7.24 -9.31
N SER A 149 -16.71 -6.45 -8.56
CA SER A 149 -16.60 -4.99 -8.56
C SER A 149 -15.22 -4.54 -8.12
N LEU A 150 -14.74 -3.44 -8.70
CA LEU A 150 -13.45 -2.84 -8.38
C LEU A 150 -13.66 -1.51 -7.65
N TYR A 151 -12.88 -1.28 -6.62
CA TYR A 151 -12.85 -0.02 -5.89
C TYR A 151 -11.43 0.54 -5.95
N ILE A 152 -11.31 1.77 -6.45
CA ILE A 152 -10.01 2.40 -6.69
C ILE A 152 -9.93 3.69 -5.88
N SER A 153 -8.92 3.78 -5.01
CA SER A 153 -8.54 5.03 -4.36
C SER A 153 -7.76 5.90 -5.33
N ASP A 154 -8.16 7.16 -5.45
CA ASP A 154 -7.57 8.16 -6.34
C ASP A 154 -7.20 9.36 -5.48
N GLY A 155 -5.94 9.38 -4.97
CA GLY A 155 -5.61 10.18 -3.80
C GLY A 155 -4.54 11.23 -3.95
N TYR A 156 -3.52 11.06 -4.81
CA TYR A 156 -2.46 12.08 -4.90
C TYR A 156 -2.91 13.32 -5.65
N GLY A 157 -3.72 13.15 -6.70
CA GLY A 157 -4.24 14.25 -7.52
C GLY A 157 -5.75 14.45 -7.41
N ASN A 158 -6.43 13.62 -6.62
CA ASN A 158 -7.86 13.63 -6.39
C ASN A 158 -8.16 13.32 -4.92
N CYS A 159 -9.42 13.36 -4.51
CA CYS A 159 -9.87 12.97 -3.18
C CYS A 159 -11.10 12.06 -3.30
N ARG A 160 -10.95 10.95 -4.05
CA ARG A 160 -12.08 10.11 -4.41
C ARG A 160 -11.80 8.62 -4.28
N VAL A 161 -12.90 7.88 -4.18
CA VAL A 161 -12.95 6.45 -4.48
C VAL A 161 -13.89 6.26 -5.67
N HIS A 162 -13.49 5.43 -6.63
CA HIS A 162 -14.25 5.07 -7.81
C HIS A 162 -14.66 3.61 -7.76
N LYS A 163 -15.95 3.30 -7.98
CA LYS A 163 -16.45 1.93 -8.12
C LYS A 163 -16.69 1.63 -9.59
N PHE A 164 -16.10 0.51 -10.05
CA PHE A 164 -16.34 -0.04 -11.39
C PHE A 164 -16.99 -1.42 -11.27
N ASP A 165 -17.71 -1.83 -12.30
CA ASP A 165 -18.14 -3.22 -12.42
C ASP A 165 -16.97 -4.12 -12.89
N ALA A 166 -17.21 -5.43 -12.91
CA ALA A 166 -16.23 -6.43 -13.34
C ALA A 166 -15.78 -6.27 -14.81
N GLN A 167 -16.54 -5.54 -15.63
CA GLN A 167 -16.23 -5.23 -17.03
C GLN A 167 -15.47 -3.90 -17.19
N GLY A 168 -15.16 -3.22 -16.08
CA GLY A 168 -14.45 -1.95 -16.09
C GLY A 168 -15.28 -0.72 -16.45
N ARG A 169 -16.61 -0.79 -16.32
CA ARG A 169 -17.48 0.37 -16.47
C ARG A 169 -17.59 1.09 -15.13
N LEU A 170 -17.36 2.40 -15.12
CA LEU A 170 -17.59 3.22 -13.94
C LEU A 170 -19.06 3.19 -13.54
N LEU A 171 -19.32 2.79 -12.30
CA LEU A 171 -20.67 2.77 -11.73
C LEU A 171 -20.98 4.09 -11.02
N PHE A 172 -20.15 4.47 -10.08
CA PHE A 172 -20.22 5.75 -9.35
C PHE A 172 -18.90 6.05 -8.63
N SER A 173 -18.83 7.24 -8.01
CA SER A 173 -17.70 7.69 -7.24
C SER A 173 -18.18 8.47 -6.02
N TRP A 174 -17.39 8.44 -4.93
CA TRP A 174 -17.66 9.25 -3.75
C TRP A 174 -16.40 9.86 -3.17
N GLY A 175 -16.57 10.80 -2.25
CA GLY A 175 -15.49 11.57 -1.64
C GLY A 175 -15.30 12.93 -2.28
N THR A 176 -14.89 13.87 -1.44
CA THR A 176 -14.50 15.25 -1.77
C THR A 176 -13.33 15.64 -0.89
N PRO A 177 -12.53 16.66 -1.28
CA PRO A 177 -11.45 17.15 -0.41
C PRO A 177 -11.96 17.64 0.94
N GLY A 178 -11.37 17.15 2.05
CA GLY A 178 -11.71 17.62 3.38
C GLY A 178 -11.38 16.66 4.51
N HIS A 179 -11.97 16.93 5.69
CA HIS A 179 -11.69 16.22 6.96
C HIS A 179 -12.95 15.64 7.61
N ALA A 180 -14.14 15.98 7.12
CA ALA A 180 -15.39 15.44 7.63
C ALA A 180 -15.58 13.97 7.26
N PRO A 181 -16.53 13.23 7.89
CA PRO A 181 -16.90 11.89 7.47
C PRO A 181 -17.26 11.81 5.98
N GLY A 182 -16.64 10.90 5.24
CA GLY A 182 -16.82 10.75 3.79
C GLY A 182 -16.01 11.72 2.93
N GLU A 183 -15.35 12.70 3.51
CA GLU A 183 -14.34 13.51 2.84
C GLU A 183 -12.96 12.88 2.98
N PHE A 184 -12.04 13.19 2.07
CA PHE A 184 -10.69 12.63 2.05
C PHE A 184 -9.60 13.70 1.97
N ASN A 185 -8.48 13.36 2.60
CA ASN A 185 -7.23 14.09 2.45
C ASN A 185 -6.15 13.07 2.09
N LEU A 186 -6.02 12.80 0.77
CA LEU A 186 -5.13 11.80 0.20
C LEU A 186 -5.55 10.36 0.56
N PRO A 187 -6.69 9.84 0.02
CA PRO A 187 -7.04 8.42 0.15
C PRO A 187 -5.98 7.57 -0.54
N HIS A 188 -5.28 6.71 0.23
CA HIS A 188 -4.08 6.02 -0.24
C HIS A 188 -4.32 4.53 -0.47
N GLY A 189 -4.53 3.75 0.59
CA GLY A 189 -4.84 2.33 0.49
C GLY A 189 -6.35 2.08 0.49
N ILE A 190 -6.76 0.97 -0.10
CA ILE A 190 -8.15 0.53 -0.11
C ILE A 190 -8.22 -0.99 0.03
N ALA A 191 -9.13 -1.48 0.85
CA ALA A 191 -9.39 -2.90 1.04
C ALA A 191 -10.88 -3.18 1.20
N ILE A 192 -11.27 -4.44 0.97
CA ILE A 192 -12.65 -4.90 1.14
C ILE A 192 -12.60 -6.13 2.05
N ASP A 193 -13.45 -6.15 3.07
CA ASP A 193 -13.58 -7.33 3.93
C ASP A 193 -14.55 -8.39 3.34
N THR A 194 -14.67 -9.50 4.03
CA THR A 194 -15.56 -10.61 3.62
C THR A 194 -17.03 -10.25 3.63
N ASP A 195 -17.43 -9.19 4.33
CA ASP A 195 -18.80 -8.69 4.39
C ASP A 195 -19.07 -7.63 3.29
N GLY A 196 -18.04 -7.31 2.48
CA GLY A 196 -18.10 -6.34 1.39
C GLY A 196 -17.93 -4.89 1.84
N LEU A 197 -17.57 -4.63 3.10
CA LEU A 197 -17.31 -3.28 3.57
C LEU A 197 -15.99 -2.76 3.00
N VAL A 198 -15.98 -1.49 2.63
CA VAL A 198 -14.83 -0.82 2.00
C VAL A 198 -14.07 -0.02 3.06
N TYR A 199 -12.78 -0.30 3.18
CA TYR A 199 -11.85 0.36 4.10
C TYR A 199 -10.91 1.24 3.29
N VAL A 200 -10.85 2.53 3.61
CA VAL A 200 -10.01 3.51 2.91
C VAL A 200 -9.02 4.13 3.90
N ALA A 201 -7.73 3.95 3.63
CA ALA A 201 -6.66 4.62 4.36
C ALA A 201 -6.62 6.10 3.93
N ASP A 202 -7.21 6.97 4.73
CA ASP A 202 -7.27 8.42 4.54
C ASP A 202 -6.04 9.05 5.18
N ARG A 203 -4.92 8.99 4.43
CA ARG A 203 -3.54 9.14 4.91
C ARG A 203 -3.31 10.41 5.69
N GLU A 204 -3.57 11.56 5.08
CA GLU A 204 -3.24 12.85 5.70
C GLU A 204 -4.24 13.25 6.79
N ASN A 205 -5.38 12.56 6.88
CA ASN A 205 -6.30 12.66 8.02
C ASN A 205 -5.97 11.66 9.14
N SER A 206 -4.93 10.83 8.98
CA SER A 206 -4.49 9.81 9.97
C SER A 206 -5.62 8.91 10.46
N ARG A 207 -6.45 8.43 9.54
CA ARG A 207 -7.59 7.55 9.84
C ARG A 207 -7.81 6.50 8.76
N VAL A 208 -8.51 5.43 9.12
CA VAL A 208 -9.12 4.50 8.16
C VAL A 208 -10.62 4.69 8.21
N GLN A 209 -11.24 5.09 7.12
CA GLN A 209 -12.70 5.24 7.02
C GLN A 209 -13.34 3.98 6.45
N LEU A 210 -14.50 3.60 6.98
CA LEU A 210 -15.29 2.44 6.58
C LEU A 210 -16.58 2.87 5.88
N PHE A 211 -16.87 2.22 4.76
CA PHE A 211 -18.04 2.51 3.92
C PHE A 211 -18.80 1.24 3.57
N THR A 212 -20.09 1.40 3.29
CA THR A 212 -20.86 0.33 2.61
C THR A 212 -20.38 0.15 1.16
N PRO A 213 -20.76 -0.94 0.47
CA PRO A 213 -20.47 -1.12 -0.95
C PRO A 213 -21.02 -0.01 -1.86
N GLU A 214 -22.00 0.78 -1.39
CA GLU A 214 -22.61 1.92 -2.08
C GLU A 214 -21.91 3.25 -1.75
N GLY A 215 -20.80 3.23 -0.98
CA GLY A 215 -20.04 4.42 -0.62
C GLY A 215 -20.63 5.24 0.53
N THR A 216 -21.59 4.68 1.29
CA THR A 216 -22.12 5.36 2.48
C THR A 216 -21.14 5.20 3.65
N TYR A 217 -20.73 6.33 4.25
CA TYR A 217 -19.88 6.33 5.44
C TYR A 217 -20.54 5.64 6.63
N LEU A 218 -19.77 4.81 7.34
CA LEU A 218 -20.22 4.08 8.53
C LEU A 218 -19.52 4.55 9.80
N ARG A 219 -18.20 4.56 9.80
CA ARG A 219 -17.35 4.88 10.94
C ARG A 219 -15.89 5.04 10.51
N GLU A 220 -15.02 5.39 11.46
CA GLU A 220 -13.57 5.49 11.21
C GLU A 220 -12.76 4.92 12.37
N TRP A 221 -11.50 4.56 12.08
CA TRP A 221 -10.49 4.20 13.04
C TRP A 221 -9.40 5.27 13.05
N THR A 222 -9.09 5.79 14.22
CA THR A 222 -8.14 6.92 14.40
C THR A 222 -6.86 6.52 15.12
N ALA A 223 -6.71 5.24 15.51
CA ALA A 223 -5.49 4.74 16.15
C ALA A 223 -4.39 4.43 15.12
N THR A 224 -4.26 5.26 14.08
CA THR A 224 -3.29 5.18 12.99
C THR A 224 -2.52 6.49 12.84
N ALA A 225 -1.35 6.45 12.22
CA ALA A 225 -0.50 7.61 11.97
C ALA A 225 -0.12 7.68 10.49
N ARG A 226 -0.92 8.35 9.67
CA ARG A 226 -0.78 8.42 8.21
C ARG A 226 -0.79 7.01 7.57
N PRO A 227 -1.93 6.28 7.64
CA PRO A 227 -2.03 4.92 7.13
C PRO A 227 -1.83 4.89 5.61
N MET A 228 -1.02 3.92 5.15
CA MET A 228 -0.69 3.75 3.74
C MET A 228 -1.55 2.68 3.10
N GLN A 229 -1.66 1.50 3.72
CA GLN A 229 -2.41 0.36 3.18
C GLN A 229 -3.14 -0.40 4.28
N VAL A 230 -4.24 -1.06 3.90
CA VAL A 230 -5.01 -1.99 4.73
C VAL A 230 -5.08 -3.34 4.01
N ARG A 231 -4.80 -4.43 4.71
CA ARG A 231 -4.94 -5.81 4.22
C ARG A 231 -5.60 -6.67 5.29
N PHE A 232 -6.34 -7.70 4.88
CA PHE A 232 -6.97 -8.63 5.83
C PHE A 232 -6.22 -9.95 5.84
N ASP A 233 -6.06 -10.53 7.05
CA ASP A 233 -5.61 -11.91 7.19
C ASP A 233 -6.79 -12.89 7.15
N ASN A 234 -6.47 -14.19 7.19
CA ASN A 234 -7.48 -15.28 7.15
C ASN A 234 -8.40 -15.28 8.38
N GLN A 235 -8.04 -14.57 9.45
CA GLN A 235 -8.83 -14.45 10.68
C GLN A 235 -9.73 -13.21 10.67
N GLY A 236 -9.59 -12.36 9.63
CA GLY A 236 -10.34 -11.12 9.47
C GLY A 236 -9.80 -9.96 10.28
N LEU A 237 -8.55 -10.03 10.73
CA LEU A 237 -7.84 -8.87 11.29
C LEU A 237 -7.39 -7.96 10.14
N ALA A 238 -7.53 -6.66 10.33
CA ALA A 238 -7.03 -5.66 9.42
C ALA A 238 -5.60 -5.26 9.79
N TRP A 239 -4.67 -5.56 8.91
CA TRP A 239 -3.28 -5.14 9.00
C TRP A 239 -3.08 -3.83 8.26
N VAL A 240 -2.48 -2.85 8.94
CA VAL A 240 -2.26 -1.49 8.43
C VAL A 240 -0.78 -1.16 8.53
N CYS A 241 -0.17 -0.70 7.45
CA CYS A 241 1.13 -0.05 7.53
C CYS A 241 0.93 1.47 7.61
N ASP A 242 1.55 2.08 8.60
CA ASP A 242 1.53 3.51 8.86
C ASP A 242 2.86 4.15 8.47
N LEU A 243 2.83 5.21 7.65
CA LEU A 243 4.01 6.00 7.32
C LEU A 243 4.59 6.70 8.54
N GLY A 244 3.76 7.00 9.54
CA GLY A 244 4.17 7.83 10.65
C GLY A 244 4.44 9.28 10.23
N TRP A 245 5.18 10.03 11.07
CA TRP A 245 5.44 11.45 10.87
C TRP A 245 6.92 11.80 10.67
N ARG A 246 7.82 10.80 10.61
CA ARG A 246 9.25 11.01 10.38
C ARG A 246 9.61 11.05 8.89
N ALA A 247 8.90 10.31 8.07
CA ALA A 247 9.17 10.13 6.65
C ALA A 247 8.05 10.66 5.75
N GLY A 248 8.35 10.90 4.46
CA GLY A 248 7.38 11.28 3.44
C GLY A 248 6.58 12.54 3.76
N LYS A 249 7.07 13.39 4.66
CA LYS A 249 6.41 14.60 5.15
C LYS A 249 6.69 15.77 4.21
N PHE A 250 5.65 16.51 3.89
CA PHE A 250 5.79 17.77 3.18
C PHE A 250 6.23 18.91 4.12
N PRO A 251 6.88 19.98 3.63
CA PRO A 251 7.40 21.07 4.46
C PRO A 251 6.36 21.77 5.34
N TRP A 252 5.10 21.78 4.90
CA TRP A 252 3.99 22.44 5.62
C TRP A 252 3.32 21.58 6.68
N GLN A 253 3.67 20.30 6.77
CA GLN A 253 3.05 19.38 7.73
C GLN A 253 3.74 19.47 9.09
N THR A 254 2.93 19.57 10.15
CA THR A 254 3.39 19.55 11.53
C THR A 254 2.98 18.22 12.18
N PRO A 255 3.93 17.44 12.69
CA PRO A 255 3.60 16.22 13.44
C PRO A 255 2.75 16.55 14.69
N PRO A 256 1.73 15.72 15.01
CA PRO A 256 0.89 15.93 16.18
C PRO A 256 1.62 15.64 17.50
N THR A 257 2.77 14.97 17.46
CA THR A 257 3.57 14.57 18.64
C THR A 257 5.01 15.07 18.52
N ASN A 258 5.66 15.25 19.66
CA ASN A 258 7.09 15.56 19.76
C ASN A 258 7.75 14.64 20.81
N PRO A 259 8.65 13.72 20.43
CA PRO A 259 9.15 13.49 19.07
C PRO A 259 8.06 12.97 18.12
N PRO A 260 8.23 13.14 16.81
CA PRO A 260 7.28 12.61 15.83
C PRO A 260 7.16 11.10 15.92
N GLU A 261 5.94 10.57 15.85
CA GLU A 261 5.72 9.12 15.82
C GLU A 261 6.37 8.51 14.57
N GLY A 262 7.11 7.41 14.76
CA GLY A 262 7.72 6.64 13.67
C GLY A 262 6.72 5.72 12.97
N ALA A 263 7.19 5.06 11.94
CA ALA A 263 6.39 4.16 11.12
C ALA A 263 6.12 2.81 11.82
N HIS A 264 4.93 2.25 11.62
CA HIS A 264 4.50 1.00 12.25
C HIS A 264 3.76 0.08 11.26
N VAL A 265 3.77 -1.20 11.58
CA VAL A 265 2.74 -2.16 11.17
C VAL A 265 1.82 -2.41 12.36
N ARG A 266 0.52 -2.30 12.15
CA ARG A 266 -0.53 -2.43 13.18
C ARG A 266 -1.58 -3.45 12.75
N ALA A 267 -2.13 -4.20 13.70
CA ALA A 267 -3.30 -5.03 13.46
C ALA A 267 -4.49 -4.54 14.29
N PHE A 268 -5.65 -4.53 13.66
CA PHE A 268 -6.92 -4.11 14.26
C PHE A 268 -7.95 -5.22 14.15
N ASP A 269 -8.76 -5.37 15.17
CA ASP A 269 -9.97 -6.19 15.07
C ASP A 269 -11.07 -5.46 14.26
N ARG A 270 -12.16 -6.16 13.97
CA ARG A 270 -13.29 -5.59 13.21
C ARG A 270 -13.97 -4.39 13.88
N ALA A 271 -13.78 -4.23 15.20
CA ALA A 271 -14.28 -3.06 15.93
C ALA A 271 -13.32 -1.85 15.84
N GLY A 272 -12.13 -2.01 15.26
CA GLY A 272 -11.09 -0.99 15.17
C GLY A 272 -10.24 -0.87 16.43
N ARG A 273 -10.24 -1.89 17.29
CA ARG A 273 -9.35 -1.92 18.46
C ARG A 273 -7.99 -2.45 18.03
N LEU A 274 -6.94 -1.73 18.42
CA LEU A 274 -5.56 -2.16 18.20
C LEU A 274 -5.27 -3.46 18.95
N VAL A 275 -4.83 -4.49 18.23
CA VAL A 275 -4.50 -5.83 18.76
C VAL A 275 -3.01 -5.94 18.99
N THR A 276 -2.20 -5.56 18.01
CA THR A 276 -0.74 -5.56 18.09
C THR A 276 -0.14 -4.50 17.18
N LYS A 277 1.10 -4.11 17.48
CA LYS A 277 1.91 -3.25 16.60
C LYS A 277 3.40 -3.54 16.76
N PHE A 278 4.18 -3.25 15.73
CA PHE A 278 5.65 -3.25 15.78
C PHE A 278 6.22 -2.19 14.82
N GLY A 279 7.49 -1.83 15.02
CA GLY A 279 8.14 -0.71 14.36
C GLY A 279 8.31 0.50 15.29
N GLY A 280 8.53 1.68 14.71
CA GLY A 280 8.54 2.97 15.42
C GLY A 280 9.87 3.38 16.06
N SER A 281 10.96 2.58 15.89
CA SER A 281 12.30 2.92 16.42
C SER A 281 12.87 4.18 15.80
N ASP A 282 13.80 4.81 16.53
CA ASP A 282 14.57 5.96 16.04
C ASP A 282 15.58 5.57 14.95
N ASP A 283 16.01 4.31 14.93
CA ASP A 283 16.82 3.73 13.84
C ASP A 283 15.94 2.86 12.95
N PRO A 284 15.38 3.42 11.86
CA PRO A 284 14.45 2.73 10.99
C PRO A 284 15.11 1.67 10.10
N CYS A 285 16.45 1.68 9.94
CA CYS A 285 17.16 0.75 9.07
C CYS A 285 17.56 -0.56 9.77
N THR A 286 17.31 -0.68 11.08
CA THR A 286 17.49 -1.97 11.77
C THR A 286 16.40 -2.96 11.38
N PRO A 287 16.71 -4.27 11.27
CA PRO A 287 15.71 -5.28 10.95
C PRO A 287 14.50 -5.21 11.88
N GLY A 288 13.30 -5.27 11.29
CA GLY A 288 12.03 -5.19 12.02
C GLY A 288 11.55 -3.76 12.31
N GLN A 289 12.31 -2.75 11.87
CA GLN A 289 11.92 -1.34 11.93
C GLN A 289 11.61 -0.80 10.54
N PHE A 290 11.01 0.40 10.45
CA PHE A 290 10.54 0.97 9.20
C PHE A 290 10.85 2.47 9.12
N PHE A 291 11.21 2.91 7.91
CA PHE A 291 11.27 4.31 7.56
C PHE A 291 9.97 4.78 6.88
N ALA A 292 9.59 4.10 5.81
CA ALA A 292 8.45 4.48 4.98
C ALA A 292 7.71 3.24 4.44
N PRO A 293 7.10 2.40 5.30
CA PRO A 293 6.32 1.25 4.87
C PRO A 293 5.13 1.73 4.03
N HIS A 294 5.00 1.17 2.82
CA HIS A 294 4.06 1.68 1.83
C HIS A 294 2.94 0.67 1.53
N ASP A 295 3.27 -0.60 1.47
CA ASP A 295 2.30 -1.68 1.31
C ASP A 295 2.73 -2.89 2.14
N LEU A 296 1.78 -3.77 2.42
CA LEU A 296 2.03 -5.05 3.07
C LEU A 296 1.17 -6.15 2.45
N ALA A 297 1.62 -7.39 2.54
CA ALA A 297 0.85 -8.56 2.15
C ALA A 297 1.03 -9.68 3.17
N LEU A 298 0.05 -10.59 3.22
CA LEU A 298 0.09 -11.78 4.06
C LEU A 298 -0.05 -13.03 3.19
N ASP A 299 0.72 -14.07 3.52
CA ASP A 299 0.54 -15.37 2.89
C ASP A 299 -0.41 -16.28 3.69
N SER A 300 -0.69 -17.48 3.18
CA SER A 300 -1.62 -18.44 3.80
C SER A 300 -1.20 -18.88 5.19
N ARG A 301 0.10 -18.78 5.54
CA ARG A 301 0.68 -19.13 6.83
C ARG A 301 0.66 -17.97 7.82
N GLY A 302 0.24 -16.77 7.36
CA GLY A 302 0.23 -15.54 8.14
C GLY A 302 1.60 -14.85 8.24
N ASN A 303 2.56 -15.20 7.39
CA ASN A 303 3.78 -14.40 7.26
C ASN A 303 3.43 -13.05 6.64
N ILE A 304 4.19 -12.00 7.01
CA ILE A 304 3.97 -10.64 6.54
C ILE A 304 5.15 -10.22 5.67
N TYR A 305 4.84 -9.56 4.55
CA TYR A 305 5.80 -8.93 3.65
C TYR A 305 5.52 -7.44 3.63
N VAL A 306 6.53 -6.60 3.88
CA VAL A 306 6.37 -5.14 3.95
C VAL A 306 7.31 -4.47 2.97
N GLY A 307 6.73 -3.76 1.99
CA GLY A 307 7.46 -2.94 1.04
C GLY A 307 7.58 -1.49 1.51
N GLU A 308 8.73 -0.85 1.24
CA GLU A 308 9.02 0.52 1.67
C GLU A 308 9.48 1.40 0.51
N VAL A 309 9.04 2.66 0.51
CA VAL A 309 9.43 3.69 -0.46
C VAL A 309 10.50 4.61 0.14
N VAL A 310 11.64 4.01 0.49
CA VAL A 310 12.72 4.68 1.23
C VAL A 310 13.29 5.87 0.46
N GLN A 311 13.50 5.74 -0.86
CA GLN A 311 14.17 6.75 -1.66
C GLN A 311 13.32 8.02 -1.80
N SER A 312 12.09 7.88 -2.28
CA SER A 312 11.16 8.99 -2.48
C SER A 312 10.72 9.64 -1.16
N ALA A 313 10.56 8.85 -0.10
CA ALA A 313 10.15 9.36 1.20
C ALA A 313 11.27 10.09 1.95
N GLY A 314 12.55 9.78 1.69
CA GLY A 314 13.64 10.39 2.46
C GLY A 314 15.04 10.21 1.94
N GLY A 315 15.41 9.06 1.35
CA GLY A 315 16.75 8.76 0.89
C GLY A 315 17.30 9.81 -0.07
N ASN A 316 16.50 10.17 -1.09
CA ASN A 316 16.87 11.22 -2.05
C ASN A 316 17.03 12.63 -1.43
N ARG A 317 16.61 12.81 -0.17
CA ARG A 317 16.71 14.07 0.59
C ARG A 317 17.71 13.98 1.74
N GLY A 318 18.41 12.86 1.90
CA GLY A 318 19.38 12.64 2.98
C GLY A 318 18.74 12.53 4.37
N LEU A 319 17.46 12.15 4.47
CA LEU A 319 16.76 11.99 5.75
C LEU A 319 16.92 10.59 6.34
N VAL A 320 17.37 9.65 5.53
CA VAL A 320 17.67 8.27 5.89
C VAL A 320 18.77 7.76 4.98
N ASP A 321 19.53 6.76 5.43
CA ASP A 321 20.52 6.10 4.58
C ASP A 321 19.81 5.44 3.36
N PRO A 322 20.20 5.79 2.13
CA PRO A 322 19.61 5.21 0.93
C PRO A 322 19.84 3.69 0.79
N SER A 323 20.77 3.11 1.56
CA SER A 323 20.97 1.66 1.65
C SER A 323 20.04 0.96 2.65
N CYS A 324 19.17 1.70 3.33
CA CYS A 324 18.13 1.13 4.20
C CYS A 324 17.28 0.13 3.42
N HIS A 325 16.86 -0.95 4.08
CA HIS A 325 16.06 -2.00 3.41
C HIS A 325 14.76 -1.42 2.84
N THR A 326 14.36 -1.94 1.68
CA THR A 326 13.11 -1.55 1.00
C THR A 326 12.06 -2.65 1.03
N LEU A 327 12.41 -3.82 1.54
CA LEU A 327 11.52 -4.98 1.64
C LEU A 327 11.96 -5.89 2.79
N GLN A 328 11.02 -6.31 3.61
CA GLN A 328 11.26 -7.24 4.70
C GLN A 328 10.19 -8.32 4.74
N LYS A 329 10.59 -9.56 5.07
CA LYS A 329 9.70 -10.68 5.41
C LYS A 329 9.71 -10.92 6.90
N PHE A 330 8.52 -11.16 7.44
CA PHE A 330 8.26 -11.47 8.85
C PHE A 330 7.58 -12.84 8.92
N GLU A 331 8.31 -13.84 9.43
CA GLU A 331 7.79 -15.19 9.59
C GLU A 331 7.03 -15.31 10.91
N ARG A 332 5.80 -15.81 10.87
CA ARG A 332 4.96 -16.00 12.05
C ARG A 332 5.53 -17.10 12.94
N LEU A 333 5.57 -16.88 14.27
CA LEU A 333 6.09 -17.80 15.28
C LEU A 333 4.97 -18.56 16.00
#